data_1480578ec3defa4cdf1b9be523a6b655
#
_entry.id   1480578ec3defa4cdf1b9be523a6b655
#
_cell.length_a   1.000
_cell.length_b   1.000
_cell.length_c   1.000
_cell.angle_alpha   90.00
_cell.angle_beta   90.00
_cell.angle_gamma   90.00
#
_symmetry.space_group_name_H-M   'P 1'
#
loop_
_entity.id
_entity.type
_entity.pdbx_description
1 polymer ?
#
loop_
_entity_poly.entity_id
_entity_poly.type
_entity_poly.pdbx_seq_one_letter_code
_entity_poly.pdbx_strand_id
1 'polypeptide(L)'
;VQICVVALGKIGLPLAVQFAAKGHHVIGADVDEHVVHLVNEGVEPFPGEAGLAERLKSVVAEGRLLATTDTTAAVMQAEAVVLVVPVYVDAGGTPDFGWMDTATQAVARGLRPGTLVSYETTLPVGTTRGRWAPMLEQGSGLTAGRDFALVFSPERVLTGRVFADLRRYPKLLGGIDAASARRGVEFYESLLDFDVRDELPRPNGVWDLGSAEAAEFAKLAETTYRDVNIGLANQFARFADRIGIDVDLVIDACNSQPYSRIHRPGIAVGGHCIPVYPRMYLWNDSDATVVREARATNASMPEYAVRRLAEVYGDLTGAGVLVLGAAYRGGVKETAFSGVFPVVEALRSRGAEPYVSDPLYRADELSALGLPPHNGQTATAAVVQADHGEYRELGSDQFPQVRVVVDGRRITDPDRWAGAEVIVLGAPSPTAQRA
;
A
#
# COMPACT_ATOMS: atom_id res chain seq x y z
N VAL A 1 -15.05 -22.53 16.03
CA VAL A 1 -15.19 -22.56 14.55
C VAL A 1 -13.83 -22.93 13.96
N GLN A 2 -13.84 -23.81 12.96
CA GLN A 2 -12.64 -24.15 12.17
C GLN A 2 -12.54 -23.17 11.00
N ILE A 3 -11.43 -22.46 10.89
CA ILE A 3 -11.22 -21.41 9.87
C ILE A 3 -10.03 -21.78 8.99
N CYS A 4 -10.16 -21.64 7.68
CA CYS A 4 -9.03 -21.70 6.76
C CYS A 4 -8.67 -20.26 6.30
N VAL A 5 -7.41 -19.85 6.47
CA VAL A 5 -6.88 -18.59 5.92
C VAL A 5 -5.93 -18.92 4.78
N VAL A 6 -6.26 -18.47 3.57
CA VAL A 6 -5.50 -18.75 2.34
C VAL A 6 -4.57 -17.58 2.01
N ALA A 7 -3.30 -17.86 1.93
CA ALA A 7 -2.12 -17.01 1.88
C ALA A 7 -1.74 -16.41 3.25
N LEU A 8 -0.54 -16.78 3.71
CA LEU A 8 0.03 -16.36 5.01
C LEU A 8 1.08 -15.24 4.87
N GLY A 9 0.83 -14.31 3.96
CA GLY A 9 1.65 -13.11 3.79
C GLY A 9 1.46 -12.09 4.91
N LYS A 10 1.95 -10.84 4.66
CA LYS A 10 1.94 -9.72 5.63
C LYS A 10 0.55 -9.31 6.17
N ILE A 11 -0.53 -9.77 5.55
CA ILE A 11 -1.91 -9.54 6.00
C ILE A 11 -2.55 -10.83 6.49
N GLY A 12 -2.45 -11.93 5.73
CA GLY A 12 -3.13 -13.19 6.07
C GLY A 12 -2.61 -13.85 7.35
N LEU A 13 -1.30 -13.82 7.60
CA LEU A 13 -0.74 -14.38 8.84
C LEU A 13 -1.20 -13.61 10.09
N PRO A 14 -1.14 -12.28 10.17
CA PRO A 14 -1.74 -11.53 11.29
C PRO A 14 -3.23 -11.81 11.49
N LEU A 15 -4.02 -11.96 10.43
CA LEU A 15 -5.44 -12.34 10.53
C LEU A 15 -5.60 -13.75 11.12
N ALA A 16 -4.85 -14.72 10.60
CA ALA A 16 -4.86 -16.10 11.12
C ALA A 16 -4.53 -16.14 12.63
N VAL A 17 -3.50 -15.39 13.04
CA VAL A 17 -3.09 -15.26 14.44
C VAL A 17 -4.17 -14.56 15.27
N GLN A 18 -4.81 -13.51 14.75
CA GLN A 18 -5.90 -12.82 15.44
C GLN A 18 -7.09 -13.77 15.67
N PHE A 19 -7.47 -14.54 14.66
CA PHE A 19 -8.58 -15.51 14.76
C PHE A 19 -8.26 -16.64 15.75
N ALA A 20 -7.03 -17.16 15.71
CA ALA A 20 -6.57 -18.16 16.66
C ALA A 20 -6.53 -17.64 18.10
N ALA A 21 -6.08 -16.40 18.30
CA ALA A 21 -6.05 -15.73 19.62
C ALA A 21 -7.46 -15.53 20.20
N LYS A 22 -8.50 -15.46 19.36
CA LYS A 22 -9.91 -15.43 19.76
C LYS A 22 -10.48 -16.80 20.15
N GLY A 23 -9.66 -17.84 20.14
CA GLY A 23 -10.05 -19.19 20.58
C GLY A 23 -10.58 -20.07 19.46
N HIS A 24 -10.41 -19.67 18.19
CA HIS A 24 -10.77 -20.50 17.06
C HIS A 24 -9.62 -21.41 16.63
N HIS A 25 -9.94 -22.51 15.95
CA HIS A 25 -8.93 -23.35 15.30
C HIS A 25 -8.72 -22.87 13.88
N VAL A 26 -7.48 -22.52 13.53
CA VAL A 26 -7.13 -21.95 12.24
C VAL A 26 -6.16 -22.86 11.51
N ILE A 27 -6.47 -23.15 10.25
CA ILE A 27 -5.53 -23.76 9.31
C ILE A 27 -5.12 -22.68 8.31
N GLY A 28 -3.87 -22.25 8.37
CA GLY A 28 -3.28 -21.36 7.38
C GLY A 28 -2.85 -22.19 6.16
N ALA A 29 -3.25 -21.80 4.96
CA ALA A 29 -2.81 -22.44 3.74
C ALA A 29 -1.93 -21.48 2.93
N ASP A 30 -0.70 -21.90 2.60
CA ASP A 30 0.22 -21.13 1.76
C ASP A 30 0.95 -22.06 0.80
N VAL A 31 1.25 -21.57 -0.40
CA VAL A 31 1.97 -22.35 -1.42
C VAL A 31 3.47 -22.45 -1.15
N ASP A 32 4.01 -21.54 -0.33
CA ASP A 32 5.43 -21.49 0.05
C ASP A 32 5.69 -22.44 1.24
N GLU A 33 6.37 -23.56 0.98
CA GLU A 33 6.76 -24.52 2.00
C GLU A 33 7.61 -23.90 3.12
N HIS A 34 8.42 -22.89 2.81
CA HIS A 34 9.24 -22.20 3.80
C HIS A 34 8.39 -21.36 4.76
N VAL A 35 7.39 -20.64 4.25
CA VAL A 35 6.40 -19.93 5.07
C VAL A 35 5.65 -20.90 5.97
N VAL A 36 5.15 -21.99 5.42
CA VAL A 36 4.44 -23.04 6.17
C VAL A 36 5.31 -23.62 7.29
N HIS A 37 6.57 -23.93 6.99
CA HIS A 37 7.52 -24.45 7.98
C HIS A 37 7.73 -23.45 9.14
N LEU A 38 8.06 -22.18 8.83
CA LEU A 38 8.28 -21.16 9.85
C LEU A 38 7.06 -20.93 10.72
N VAL A 39 5.86 -20.83 10.13
CA VAL A 39 4.62 -20.65 10.87
C VAL A 39 4.37 -21.80 11.83
N ASN A 40 4.59 -23.07 11.41
CA ASN A 40 4.45 -24.24 12.28
C ASN A 40 5.47 -24.29 13.42
N GLU A 41 6.63 -23.65 13.25
CA GLU A 41 7.64 -23.47 14.28
C GLU A 41 7.34 -22.26 15.21
N GLY A 42 6.27 -21.50 14.93
CA GLY A 42 5.93 -20.28 15.66
C GLY A 42 6.90 -19.13 15.38
N VAL A 43 7.54 -19.12 14.21
CA VAL A 43 8.51 -18.12 13.76
C VAL A 43 7.88 -17.24 12.68
N GLU A 44 8.00 -15.93 12.85
CA GLU A 44 7.46 -14.93 11.90
C GLU A 44 8.25 -14.95 10.58
N PRO A 45 7.63 -15.26 9.42
CA PRO A 45 8.32 -15.25 8.12
C PRO A 45 8.67 -13.86 7.60
N PHE A 46 7.89 -12.83 8.00
CA PHE A 46 7.98 -11.46 7.49
C PHE A 46 8.06 -10.46 8.66
N PRO A 47 9.24 -10.23 9.25
CA PRO A 47 9.39 -9.34 10.41
C PRO A 47 8.91 -7.91 10.16
N GLY A 48 8.38 -7.27 11.19
CA GLY A 48 7.99 -5.86 11.15
C GLY A 48 6.53 -5.56 11.55
N GLU A 49 5.74 -6.61 11.88
CA GLU A 49 4.40 -6.41 12.45
C GLU A 49 4.45 -6.43 13.98
N ALA A 50 3.97 -5.35 14.61
CA ALA A 50 4.04 -5.19 16.05
C ALA A 50 3.25 -6.30 16.78
N GLY A 51 3.94 -7.05 17.64
CA GLY A 51 3.35 -8.09 18.48
C GLY A 51 2.97 -9.38 17.75
N LEU A 52 3.33 -9.54 16.47
CA LEU A 52 3.02 -10.75 15.71
C LEU A 52 3.84 -11.95 16.21
N ALA A 53 5.14 -11.79 16.43
CA ALA A 53 6.03 -12.88 16.81
C ALA A 53 5.58 -13.60 18.10
N GLU A 54 5.29 -12.83 19.16
CA GLU A 54 4.85 -13.39 20.44
C GLU A 54 3.48 -14.06 20.33
N ARG A 55 2.54 -13.44 19.60
CA ARG A 55 1.18 -13.99 19.40
C ARG A 55 1.23 -15.27 18.58
N LEU A 56 2.01 -15.30 17.49
CA LEU A 56 2.18 -16.47 16.63
C LEU A 56 2.72 -17.66 17.45
N LYS A 57 3.80 -17.41 18.22
CA LYS A 57 4.38 -18.45 19.08
C LYS A 57 3.37 -19.01 20.09
N SER A 58 2.54 -18.15 20.69
CA SER A 58 1.51 -18.57 21.65
C SER A 58 0.44 -19.44 20.99
N VAL A 59 -0.17 -19.00 19.89
CA VAL A 59 -1.29 -19.72 19.25
C VAL A 59 -0.85 -21.03 18.62
N VAL A 60 0.40 -21.13 18.14
CA VAL A 60 0.99 -22.38 17.65
C VAL A 60 1.24 -23.35 18.80
N ALA A 61 1.84 -22.88 19.90
CA ALA A 61 2.08 -23.70 21.10
C ALA A 61 0.77 -24.24 21.73
N GLU A 62 -0.32 -23.47 21.61
CA GLU A 62 -1.66 -23.90 22.05
C GLU A 62 -2.37 -24.84 21.07
N GLY A 63 -1.77 -25.13 19.91
CA GLY A 63 -2.37 -25.97 18.87
C GLY A 63 -3.57 -25.32 18.17
N ARG A 64 -3.69 -23.98 18.21
CA ARG A 64 -4.80 -23.24 17.61
C ARG A 64 -4.53 -22.77 16.20
N LEU A 65 -3.28 -22.69 15.79
CA LEU A 65 -2.86 -22.39 14.43
C LEU A 65 -1.94 -23.50 13.92
N LEU A 66 -2.26 -24.03 12.75
CA LEU A 66 -1.44 -24.96 11.97
C LEU A 66 -1.34 -24.45 10.54
N ALA A 67 -0.21 -24.59 9.87
CA ALA A 67 -0.04 -24.23 8.47
C ALA A 67 0.15 -25.47 7.58
N THR A 68 -0.32 -25.38 6.33
CA THR A 68 -0.21 -26.45 5.32
C THR A 68 -0.06 -25.89 3.91
N THR A 69 0.53 -26.68 3.01
CA THR A 69 0.52 -26.36 1.57
C THR A 69 -0.71 -26.92 0.83
N ASP A 70 -1.49 -27.79 1.47
CA ASP A 70 -2.71 -28.35 0.89
C ASP A 70 -3.94 -27.52 1.24
N THR A 71 -4.20 -26.48 0.42
CA THR A 71 -5.37 -25.62 0.54
C THR A 71 -6.69 -26.42 0.48
N THR A 72 -6.79 -27.43 -0.40
CA THR A 72 -8.02 -28.19 -0.57
C THR A 72 -8.35 -28.99 0.70
N ALA A 73 -7.36 -29.69 1.28
CA ALA A 73 -7.55 -30.43 2.53
C ALA A 73 -7.87 -29.51 3.73
N ALA A 74 -7.28 -28.30 3.77
CA ALA A 74 -7.58 -27.30 4.79
C ALA A 74 -9.05 -26.81 4.70
N VAL A 75 -9.51 -26.49 3.49
CA VAL A 75 -10.88 -26.05 3.22
C VAL A 75 -11.91 -27.14 3.54
N MET A 76 -11.61 -28.41 3.26
CA MET A 76 -12.50 -29.53 3.60
C MET A 76 -12.80 -29.63 5.10
N GLN A 77 -11.98 -29.06 5.96
CA GLN A 77 -12.17 -29.05 7.41
C GLN A 77 -12.81 -27.76 7.91
N ALA A 78 -12.84 -26.69 7.08
CA ALA A 78 -13.23 -25.36 7.50
C ALA A 78 -14.75 -25.11 7.43
N GLU A 79 -15.25 -24.36 8.40
CA GLU A 79 -16.59 -23.75 8.41
C GLU A 79 -16.57 -22.35 7.77
N ALA A 80 -15.40 -21.70 7.76
CA ALA A 80 -15.16 -20.43 7.07
C ALA A 80 -13.80 -20.43 6.38
N VAL A 81 -13.73 -19.83 5.19
CA VAL A 81 -12.52 -19.69 4.38
C VAL A 81 -12.31 -18.20 4.09
N VAL A 82 -11.13 -17.68 4.43
CA VAL A 82 -10.75 -16.29 4.20
C VAL A 82 -9.59 -16.26 3.20
N LEU A 83 -9.79 -15.60 2.04
CA LEU A 83 -8.78 -15.52 0.99
C LEU A 83 -8.11 -14.13 0.99
N VAL A 84 -6.78 -14.13 1.14
CA VAL A 84 -5.95 -12.92 1.20
C VAL A 84 -4.85 -12.95 0.12
N VAL A 85 -5.03 -13.75 -0.92
CA VAL A 85 -4.09 -13.88 -2.03
C VAL A 85 -4.01 -12.57 -2.80
N PRO A 86 -2.82 -12.01 -3.08
CA PRO A 86 -2.69 -10.73 -3.75
C PRO A 86 -3.19 -10.76 -5.21
N VAL A 87 -3.79 -9.65 -5.64
CA VAL A 87 -4.12 -9.35 -7.04
C VAL A 87 -3.28 -8.14 -7.44
N TYR A 88 -2.41 -8.33 -8.41
CA TYR A 88 -1.54 -7.30 -8.95
C TYR A 88 -2.18 -6.61 -10.17
N VAL A 89 -1.59 -5.50 -10.59
CA VAL A 89 -1.90 -4.86 -11.87
C VAL A 89 -0.62 -4.84 -12.71
N ASP A 90 -0.77 -5.05 -14.00
CA ASP A 90 0.33 -4.89 -14.96
C ASP A 90 0.68 -3.39 -15.19
N ALA A 91 1.66 -3.14 -16.05
CA ALA A 91 2.06 -1.77 -16.39
C ALA A 91 0.92 -0.96 -17.03
N GLY A 92 0.00 -1.63 -17.73
CA GLY A 92 -1.19 -1.04 -18.36
C GLY A 92 -2.34 -0.79 -17.37
N GLY A 93 -2.24 -1.30 -16.14
CA GLY A 93 -3.30 -1.19 -15.14
C GLY A 93 -4.32 -2.33 -15.17
N THR A 94 -4.08 -3.38 -15.95
CA THR A 94 -4.94 -4.57 -16.01
C THR A 94 -4.70 -5.47 -14.82
N PRO A 95 -5.76 -5.88 -14.07
CA PRO A 95 -5.62 -6.80 -12.95
C PRO A 95 -5.17 -8.19 -13.40
N ASP A 96 -4.19 -8.75 -12.70
CA ASP A 96 -3.78 -10.15 -12.84
C ASP A 96 -4.44 -11.00 -11.77
N PHE A 97 -5.39 -11.81 -12.16
CA PHE A 97 -6.15 -12.70 -11.29
C PHE A 97 -5.53 -14.11 -11.13
N GLY A 98 -4.45 -14.42 -11.82
CA GLY A 98 -3.94 -15.78 -11.96
C GLY A 98 -3.73 -16.52 -10.64
N TRP A 99 -3.10 -15.88 -9.67
CA TRP A 99 -2.87 -16.49 -8.37
C TRP A 99 -4.16 -16.68 -7.55
N MET A 100 -5.04 -15.69 -7.57
CA MET A 100 -6.32 -15.77 -6.86
C MET A 100 -7.27 -16.79 -7.53
N ASP A 101 -7.26 -16.90 -8.85
CA ASP A 101 -8.01 -17.93 -9.59
C ASP A 101 -7.55 -19.32 -9.19
N THR A 102 -6.22 -19.54 -9.12
CA THR A 102 -5.65 -20.82 -8.69
C THR A 102 -6.06 -21.15 -7.26
N ALA A 103 -5.99 -20.19 -6.35
CA ALA A 103 -6.44 -20.36 -4.97
C ALA A 103 -7.95 -20.65 -4.88
N THR A 104 -8.76 -19.90 -5.64
CA THR A 104 -10.21 -20.09 -5.71
C THR A 104 -10.57 -21.50 -6.21
N GLN A 105 -9.87 -22.02 -7.22
CA GLN A 105 -10.05 -23.39 -7.69
C GLN A 105 -9.70 -24.43 -6.62
N ALA A 106 -8.62 -24.20 -5.85
CA ALA A 106 -8.26 -25.09 -4.75
C ALA A 106 -9.32 -25.06 -3.63
N VAL A 107 -9.85 -23.88 -3.30
CA VAL A 107 -10.97 -23.71 -2.37
C VAL A 107 -12.22 -24.43 -2.87
N ALA A 108 -12.57 -24.27 -4.14
CA ALA A 108 -13.76 -24.90 -4.73
C ALA A 108 -13.75 -26.43 -4.57
N ARG A 109 -12.59 -27.07 -4.79
CA ARG A 109 -12.47 -28.54 -4.63
C ARG A 109 -12.68 -29.03 -3.20
N GLY A 110 -12.39 -28.19 -2.20
CA GLY A 110 -12.59 -28.53 -0.78
C GLY A 110 -13.89 -28.02 -0.18
N LEU A 111 -14.67 -27.21 -0.92
CA LEU A 111 -15.83 -26.50 -0.41
C LEU A 111 -16.97 -27.48 -0.04
N ARG A 112 -17.60 -27.24 1.10
CA ARG A 112 -18.73 -28.05 1.60
C ARG A 112 -19.96 -27.17 1.82
N PRO A 113 -21.17 -27.79 1.78
CA PRO A 113 -22.39 -27.09 2.15
C PRO A 113 -22.27 -26.46 3.54
N GLY A 114 -22.76 -25.25 3.66
CA GLY A 114 -22.73 -24.48 4.89
C GLY A 114 -21.44 -23.69 5.13
N THR A 115 -20.40 -23.77 4.30
CA THR A 115 -19.18 -22.97 4.46
C THR A 115 -19.44 -21.48 4.15
N LEU A 116 -18.76 -20.58 4.87
CA LEU A 116 -18.63 -19.17 4.52
C LEU A 116 -17.32 -18.97 3.74
N VAL A 117 -17.38 -18.31 2.59
CA VAL A 117 -16.20 -17.88 1.82
C VAL A 117 -16.12 -16.35 1.85
N SER A 118 -15.00 -15.80 2.29
CA SER A 118 -14.74 -14.36 2.34
C SER A 118 -13.49 -14.01 1.54
N TYR A 119 -13.63 -13.12 0.55
CA TYR A 119 -12.49 -12.50 -0.12
C TYR A 119 -12.14 -11.18 0.59
N GLU A 120 -10.87 -10.99 0.94
CA GLU A 120 -10.41 -9.78 1.63
C GLU A 120 -9.45 -8.92 0.79
N THR A 121 -8.83 -9.50 -0.22
CA THR A 121 -7.95 -8.78 -1.15
C THR A 121 -8.72 -7.72 -1.92
N THR A 122 -8.15 -6.53 -2.09
CA THR A 122 -8.77 -5.46 -2.89
C THR A 122 -8.95 -5.88 -4.34
N LEU A 123 -10.13 -5.62 -4.88
CA LEU A 123 -10.60 -6.13 -6.17
C LEU A 123 -11.28 -5.04 -7.01
N PRO A 124 -11.27 -5.19 -8.34
CA PRO A 124 -12.22 -4.50 -9.21
C PRO A 124 -13.67 -4.86 -8.84
N VAL A 125 -14.57 -3.89 -8.98
CA VAL A 125 -16.00 -4.06 -8.66
C VAL A 125 -16.64 -5.15 -9.52
N GLY A 126 -17.42 -6.02 -8.89
CA GLY A 126 -18.12 -7.13 -9.52
C GLY A 126 -17.28 -8.43 -9.61
N THR A 127 -16.04 -8.44 -9.14
CA THR A 127 -15.15 -9.61 -9.22
C THR A 127 -15.66 -10.78 -8.39
N THR A 128 -16.09 -10.54 -7.16
CA THR A 128 -16.58 -11.61 -6.27
C THR A 128 -17.76 -12.36 -6.89
N ARG A 129 -18.76 -11.64 -7.37
CA ARG A 129 -19.96 -12.24 -7.96
C ARG A 129 -19.75 -12.72 -9.39
N GLY A 130 -19.06 -11.90 -10.23
CA GLY A 130 -19.00 -12.17 -11.68
C GLY A 130 -17.91 -13.15 -12.09
N ARG A 131 -16.83 -13.25 -11.27
CA ARG A 131 -15.69 -14.13 -11.59
C ARG A 131 -15.60 -15.34 -10.66
N TRP A 132 -15.60 -15.13 -9.36
CA TRP A 132 -15.27 -16.22 -8.43
C TRP A 132 -16.47 -16.99 -7.91
N ALA A 133 -17.66 -16.39 -7.80
CA ALA A 133 -18.85 -17.18 -7.49
C ALA A 133 -19.07 -18.29 -8.53
N PRO A 134 -19.06 -18.03 -9.86
CA PRO A 134 -19.17 -19.10 -10.86
C PRO A 134 -18.02 -20.13 -10.78
N MET A 135 -16.80 -19.71 -10.47
CA MET A 135 -15.65 -20.61 -10.34
C MET A 135 -15.79 -21.53 -9.13
N LEU A 136 -16.25 -21.00 -7.99
CA LEU A 136 -16.56 -21.81 -6.80
C LEU A 136 -17.69 -22.80 -7.07
N GLU A 137 -18.77 -22.36 -7.73
CA GLU A 137 -19.91 -23.20 -8.10
C GLU A 137 -19.50 -24.34 -9.04
N GLN A 138 -18.74 -24.01 -10.09
CA GLN A 138 -18.28 -25.01 -11.06
C GLN A 138 -17.34 -26.05 -10.43
N GLY A 139 -16.44 -25.62 -9.55
CA GLY A 139 -15.45 -26.53 -8.95
C GLY A 139 -16.00 -27.37 -7.80
N SER A 140 -17.04 -26.89 -7.10
CA SER A 140 -17.65 -27.59 -5.95
C SER A 140 -18.95 -28.34 -6.29
N GLY A 141 -19.65 -27.93 -7.34
CA GLY A 141 -21.03 -28.38 -7.62
C GLY A 141 -22.09 -27.75 -6.70
N LEU A 142 -21.70 -26.80 -5.86
CA LEU A 142 -22.58 -26.08 -4.92
C LEU A 142 -23.04 -24.76 -5.54
N THR A 143 -24.09 -24.15 -5.01
CA THR A 143 -24.61 -22.86 -5.44
C THR A 143 -24.36 -21.81 -4.37
N ALA A 144 -23.73 -20.69 -4.75
CA ALA A 144 -23.48 -19.55 -3.87
C ALA A 144 -24.80 -18.92 -3.38
N GLY A 145 -24.85 -18.53 -2.13
CA GLY A 145 -26.04 -17.98 -1.47
C GLY A 145 -27.04 -19.05 -1.01
N ARG A 146 -27.07 -20.22 -1.65
CA ARG A 146 -27.95 -21.34 -1.26
C ARG A 146 -27.20 -22.38 -0.41
N ASP A 147 -26.11 -22.91 -0.94
CA ASP A 147 -25.38 -24.03 -0.34
C ASP A 147 -24.17 -23.55 0.47
N PHE A 148 -23.60 -22.41 0.13
CA PHE A 148 -22.53 -21.75 0.88
C PHE A 148 -22.72 -20.22 0.84
N ALA A 149 -22.26 -19.54 1.90
CA ALA A 149 -22.28 -18.08 1.96
C ALA A 149 -21.03 -17.51 1.27
N LEU A 150 -21.18 -16.40 0.55
CA LEU A 150 -20.09 -15.73 -0.12
C LEU A 150 -20.14 -14.21 0.16
N VAL A 151 -19.04 -13.69 0.66
CA VAL A 151 -18.90 -12.25 1.01
C VAL A 151 -17.58 -11.68 0.48
N PHE A 152 -17.57 -10.38 0.32
CA PHE A 152 -16.35 -9.58 0.18
C PHE A 152 -16.18 -8.69 1.42
N SER A 153 -15.00 -8.69 2.00
CA SER A 153 -14.71 -7.90 3.21
C SER A 153 -13.29 -7.33 3.14
N PRO A 154 -13.09 -6.16 2.52
CA PRO A 154 -11.77 -5.62 2.24
C PRO A 154 -10.98 -5.33 3.51
N GLU A 155 -9.69 -5.65 3.49
CA GLU A 155 -8.81 -5.28 4.58
C GLU A 155 -8.37 -3.82 4.47
N ARG A 156 -8.35 -3.10 5.60
CA ARG A 156 -8.09 -1.66 5.69
C ARG A 156 -6.94 -1.30 6.62
N VAL A 157 -6.10 -2.28 6.93
CA VAL A 157 -4.97 -2.15 7.84
C VAL A 157 -3.69 -1.68 7.16
N LEU A 158 -2.78 -1.13 7.93
CA LEU A 158 -1.43 -0.79 7.51
C LEU A 158 -0.44 -1.80 8.12
N THR A 159 0.43 -2.36 7.28
CA THR A 159 1.52 -3.24 7.74
C THR A 159 2.35 -2.55 8.82
N GLY A 160 2.70 -3.28 9.87
CA GLY A 160 3.38 -2.80 11.07
C GLY A 160 2.44 -2.41 12.21
N ARG A 161 1.12 -2.34 11.96
CA ARG A 161 0.10 -1.99 12.96
C ARG A 161 -1.25 -2.67 12.72
N VAL A 162 -1.22 -3.85 12.09
CA VAL A 162 -2.42 -4.59 11.69
C VAL A 162 -3.37 -4.80 12.88
N PHE A 163 -2.87 -5.28 14.02
CA PHE A 163 -3.71 -5.55 15.19
C PHE A 163 -4.38 -4.29 15.77
N ALA A 164 -3.68 -3.15 15.75
CA ALA A 164 -4.25 -1.88 16.20
C ALA A 164 -5.33 -1.38 15.23
N ASP A 165 -5.08 -1.49 13.92
CA ASP A 165 -6.01 -1.03 12.91
C ASP A 165 -7.27 -1.91 12.80
N LEU A 166 -7.16 -3.24 13.02
CA LEU A 166 -8.29 -4.17 13.10
C LEU A 166 -9.29 -3.77 14.20
N ARG A 167 -8.82 -3.20 15.31
CA ARG A 167 -9.68 -2.69 16.38
C ARG A 167 -10.25 -1.31 16.08
N ARG A 168 -9.45 -0.48 15.42
CA ARG A 168 -9.75 0.94 15.24
C ARG A 168 -10.72 1.22 14.12
N TYR A 169 -10.66 0.44 13.02
CA TYR A 169 -11.48 0.71 11.84
C TYR A 169 -12.68 -0.23 11.75
N PRO A 170 -13.86 0.27 11.30
CA PRO A 170 -14.97 -0.61 10.98
C PRO A 170 -14.54 -1.65 9.93
N LYS A 171 -14.91 -2.90 10.15
CA LYS A 171 -14.75 -3.96 9.14
C LYS A 171 -15.87 -3.83 8.13
N LEU A 172 -15.54 -3.44 6.90
CA LEU A 172 -16.53 -3.36 5.81
C LEU A 172 -16.84 -4.75 5.30
N LEU A 173 -18.10 -4.98 4.93
CA LEU A 173 -18.54 -6.24 4.40
C LEU A 173 -19.68 -6.05 3.39
N GLY A 174 -19.75 -6.91 2.39
CA GLY A 174 -20.90 -7.06 1.53
C GLY A 174 -21.08 -8.50 1.08
N GLY A 175 -22.28 -9.03 1.19
CA GLY A 175 -22.63 -10.36 0.72
C GLY A 175 -23.11 -10.37 -0.73
N ILE A 176 -23.03 -11.54 -1.39
CA ILE A 176 -23.73 -11.72 -2.68
C ILE A 176 -25.26 -11.70 -2.52
N ASP A 177 -25.73 -11.95 -1.31
CA ASP A 177 -27.11 -11.82 -0.86
C ASP A 177 -27.18 -11.48 0.64
N ALA A 178 -28.39 -11.20 1.14
CA ALA A 178 -28.61 -10.81 2.51
C ALA A 178 -28.30 -11.91 3.54
N ALA A 179 -28.42 -13.19 3.17
CA ALA A 179 -28.11 -14.31 4.05
C ALA A 179 -26.59 -14.46 4.21
N SER A 180 -25.86 -14.36 3.10
CA SER A 180 -24.40 -14.33 3.10
C SER A 180 -23.86 -13.15 3.92
N ALA A 181 -24.43 -11.94 3.74
CA ALA A 181 -24.03 -10.76 4.49
C ALA A 181 -24.22 -10.95 6.00
N ARG A 182 -25.39 -11.41 6.46
CA ARG A 182 -25.64 -11.67 7.89
C ARG A 182 -24.64 -12.64 8.47
N ARG A 183 -24.37 -13.73 7.77
CA ARG A 183 -23.39 -14.74 8.23
C ARG A 183 -21.97 -14.19 8.29
N GLY A 184 -21.58 -13.34 7.33
CA GLY A 184 -20.30 -12.66 7.34
C GLY A 184 -20.18 -11.65 8.51
N VAL A 185 -21.25 -10.91 8.83
CA VAL A 185 -21.29 -10.00 9.99
C VAL A 185 -21.08 -10.79 11.28
N GLU A 186 -21.88 -11.85 11.52
CA GLU A 186 -21.76 -12.72 12.71
C GLU A 186 -20.35 -13.30 12.84
N PHE A 187 -19.76 -13.73 11.72
CA PHE A 187 -18.41 -14.28 11.67
C PHE A 187 -17.38 -13.25 12.15
N TYR A 188 -17.31 -12.06 11.54
CA TYR A 188 -16.30 -11.06 11.90
C TYR A 188 -16.54 -10.43 13.27
N GLU A 189 -17.77 -10.30 13.74
CA GLU A 189 -18.07 -9.86 15.10
C GLU A 189 -17.56 -10.85 16.15
N SER A 190 -17.51 -12.14 15.84
CA SER A 190 -16.94 -13.16 16.73
C SER A 190 -15.41 -13.14 16.81
N LEU A 191 -14.73 -12.56 15.80
CA LEU A 191 -13.28 -12.61 15.62
C LEU A 191 -12.56 -11.32 15.99
N LEU A 192 -13.25 -10.19 15.91
CA LEU A 192 -12.64 -8.87 16.05
C LEU A 192 -13.19 -8.14 17.29
N ASP A 193 -12.32 -7.38 17.92
CA ASP A 193 -12.72 -6.37 18.91
C ASP A 193 -12.76 -5.02 18.25
N PHE A 194 -13.68 -4.17 18.65
CA PHE A 194 -13.82 -2.82 18.11
C PHE A 194 -13.74 -1.79 19.22
N ASP A 195 -12.82 -0.83 19.04
CA ASP A 195 -12.69 0.30 19.97
C ASP A 195 -13.89 1.24 19.82
N VAL A 196 -14.34 1.84 20.92
CA VAL A 196 -15.40 2.86 20.87
C VAL A 196 -14.87 4.10 20.15
N ARG A 197 -15.65 4.59 19.17
CA ARG A 197 -15.28 5.73 18.31
C ARG A 197 -16.48 6.61 18.04
N ASP A 198 -16.67 7.62 18.89
CA ASP A 198 -17.85 8.50 18.86
C ASP A 198 -17.88 9.42 17.63
N GLU A 199 -16.74 9.62 16.95
CA GLU A 199 -16.64 10.44 15.74
C GLU A 199 -17.14 9.74 14.47
N LEU A 200 -17.45 8.45 14.53
CA LEU A 200 -17.99 7.72 13.38
C LEU A 200 -19.50 7.96 13.21
N PRO A 201 -20.02 7.93 11.97
CA PRO A 201 -21.45 8.16 11.70
C PRO A 201 -22.35 7.05 12.25
N ARG A 202 -21.79 5.90 12.61
CA ARG A 202 -22.47 4.78 13.27
C ARG A 202 -21.45 4.03 14.16
N PRO A 203 -21.89 3.21 15.14
CA PRO A 203 -20.97 2.49 16.03
C PRO A 203 -19.88 1.73 15.25
N ASN A 204 -18.67 1.72 15.82
CA ASN A 204 -17.58 0.90 15.29
C ASN A 204 -17.96 -0.59 15.41
N GLY A 205 -17.65 -1.38 14.38
CA GLY A 205 -18.08 -2.76 14.28
C GLY A 205 -18.00 -3.27 12.85
N VAL A 206 -18.72 -4.32 12.53
CA VAL A 206 -18.86 -4.79 11.16
C VAL A 206 -19.94 -3.98 10.44
N TRP A 207 -19.56 -3.39 9.31
CA TRP A 207 -20.47 -2.55 8.52
C TRP A 207 -20.88 -3.27 7.25
N ASP A 208 -22.11 -3.79 7.23
CA ASP A 208 -22.72 -4.31 6.01
C ASP A 208 -23.06 -3.15 5.06
N LEU A 209 -22.56 -3.23 3.84
CA LEU A 209 -22.77 -2.27 2.75
C LEU A 209 -23.85 -2.72 1.75
N GLY A 210 -24.53 -3.82 2.04
CA GLY A 210 -25.68 -4.32 1.27
C GLY A 210 -25.33 -5.23 0.09
N SER A 211 -24.12 -5.12 -0.49
CA SER A 211 -23.67 -6.03 -1.55
C SER A 211 -22.15 -6.15 -1.60
N ALA A 212 -21.66 -7.25 -2.19
CA ALA A 212 -20.21 -7.44 -2.41
C ALA A 212 -19.64 -6.31 -3.26
N GLU A 213 -20.36 -5.87 -4.29
CA GLU A 213 -19.97 -4.78 -5.19
C GLU A 213 -19.83 -3.45 -4.45
N ALA A 214 -20.71 -3.16 -3.50
CA ALA A 214 -20.60 -1.96 -2.68
C ALA A 214 -19.37 -1.98 -1.78
N ALA A 215 -19.01 -3.13 -1.21
CA ALA A 215 -17.83 -3.29 -0.39
C ALA A 215 -16.53 -3.24 -1.24
N GLU A 216 -16.51 -3.84 -2.43
CA GLU A 216 -15.43 -3.72 -3.40
C GLU A 216 -15.22 -2.25 -3.81
N PHE A 217 -16.31 -1.55 -4.15
CA PHE A 217 -16.25 -0.15 -4.53
C PHE A 217 -15.81 0.76 -3.38
N ALA A 218 -16.27 0.53 -2.15
CA ALA A 218 -15.87 1.33 -0.99
C ALA A 218 -14.34 1.31 -0.80
N LYS A 219 -13.69 0.15 -0.99
CA LYS A 219 -12.24 0.04 -0.91
C LYS A 219 -11.53 0.80 -2.03
N LEU A 220 -12.00 0.70 -3.26
CA LEU A 220 -11.45 1.43 -4.40
C LEU A 220 -11.69 2.95 -4.24
N ALA A 221 -12.88 3.36 -3.82
CA ALA A 221 -13.22 4.77 -3.62
C ALA A 221 -12.34 5.43 -2.56
N GLU A 222 -12.11 4.77 -1.42
CA GLU A 222 -11.25 5.27 -0.34
C GLU A 222 -9.82 5.55 -0.82
N THR A 223 -9.25 4.63 -1.57
CA THR A 223 -7.87 4.76 -2.07
C THR A 223 -7.79 5.71 -3.26
N THR A 224 -8.79 5.73 -4.13
CA THR A 224 -8.90 6.66 -5.26
C THR A 224 -9.08 8.09 -4.76
N TYR A 225 -9.91 8.33 -3.73
CA TYR A 225 -10.01 9.64 -3.09
C TYR A 225 -8.64 10.16 -2.66
N ARG A 226 -7.83 9.32 -2.01
CA ARG A 226 -6.49 9.72 -1.54
C ARG A 226 -5.56 10.05 -2.69
N ASP A 227 -5.56 9.26 -3.74
CA ASP A 227 -4.73 9.49 -4.94
C ASP A 227 -5.13 10.77 -5.68
N VAL A 228 -6.43 11.00 -5.86
CA VAL A 228 -6.96 12.23 -6.50
C VAL A 228 -6.61 13.46 -5.66
N ASN A 229 -6.74 13.38 -4.34
CA ASN A 229 -6.42 14.47 -3.44
C ASN A 229 -4.91 14.79 -3.44
N ILE A 230 -4.04 13.78 -3.52
CA ILE A 230 -2.59 14.00 -3.70
C ILE A 230 -2.31 14.63 -5.07
N GLY A 231 -2.98 14.18 -6.14
CA GLY A 231 -2.86 14.76 -7.48
C GLY A 231 -3.23 16.24 -7.50
N LEU A 232 -4.30 16.61 -6.81
CA LEU A 232 -4.72 18.01 -6.63
C LEU A 232 -3.68 18.80 -5.85
N ALA A 233 -3.15 18.28 -4.74
CA ALA A 233 -2.09 18.90 -3.96
C ALA A 233 -0.81 19.13 -4.82
N ASN A 234 -0.42 18.14 -5.62
CA ASN A 234 0.69 18.24 -6.56
C ASN A 234 0.45 19.30 -7.64
N GLN A 235 -0.78 19.42 -8.14
CA GLN A 235 -1.15 20.49 -9.08
C GLN A 235 -1.02 21.88 -8.42
N PHE A 236 -1.42 22.00 -7.16
CA PHE A 236 -1.27 23.25 -6.39
C PHE A 236 0.21 23.58 -6.14
N ALA A 237 1.04 22.59 -5.81
CA ALA A 237 2.47 22.78 -5.62
C ALA A 237 3.14 23.34 -6.89
N ARG A 238 2.82 22.77 -8.06
CA ARG A 238 3.32 23.31 -9.35
C ARG A 238 2.88 24.74 -9.65
N PHE A 239 1.68 25.09 -9.23
CA PHE A 239 1.21 26.48 -9.37
C PHE A 239 1.94 27.40 -8.39
N ALA A 240 2.08 26.99 -7.13
CA ALA A 240 2.79 27.72 -6.10
C ALA A 240 4.26 28.00 -6.48
N ASP A 241 4.95 26.99 -7.04
CA ASP A 241 6.31 27.14 -7.57
C ASP A 241 6.41 28.27 -8.63
N ARG A 242 5.40 28.37 -9.53
CA ARG A 242 5.40 29.39 -10.59
C ARG A 242 5.16 30.81 -10.09
N ILE A 243 4.41 30.96 -9.02
CA ILE A 243 4.04 32.28 -8.47
C ILE A 243 4.81 32.68 -7.21
N GLY A 244 5.75 31.79 -6.77
CA GLY A 244 6.65 32.06 -5.66
C GLY A 244 5.98 32.09 -4.28
N ILE A 245 4.99 31.21 -4.03
CA ILE A 245 4.33 31.08 -2.73
C ILE A 245 4.55 29.69 -2.10
N ASP A 246 4.37 29.59 -0.79
CA ASP A 246 4.41 28.31 -0.09
C ASP A 246 3.04 27.64 -0.09
N VAL A 247 2.94 26.50 -0.80
CA VAL A 247 1.71 25.73 -0.92
C VAL A 247 1.23 25.16 0.43
N ASP A 248 2.15 24.86 1.36
CA ASP A 248 1.77 24.29 2.65
C ASP A 248 1.01 25.30 3.51
N LEU A 249 1.40 26.58 3.48
CA LEU A 249 0.65 27.65 4.14
C LEU A 249 -0.76 27.78 3.55
N VAL A 250 -0.89 27.63 2.23
CA VAL A 250 -2.20 27.68 1.55
C VAL A 250 -3.04 26.46 1.94
N ILE A 251 -2.45 25.26 1.95
CA ILE A 251 -3.15 24.02 2.34
C ILE A 251 -3.59 24.09 3.80
N ASP A 252 -2.75 24.59 4.72
CA ASP A 252 -3.11 24.73 6.13
C ASP A 252 -4.26 25.71 6.30
N ALA A 253 -4.22 26.85 5.60
CA ALA A 253 -5.31 27.81 5.60
C ALA A 253 -6.63 27.20 5.06
N CYS A 254 -6.57 26.44 3.96
CA CYS A 254 -7.74 25.75 3.41
C CYS A 254 -8.29 24.70 4.39
N ASN A 255 -7.41 23.94 5.04
CA ASN A 255 -7.79 22.87 5.95
C ASN A 255 -8.22 23.34 7.35
N SER A 256 -8.13 24.66 7.64
CA SER A 256 -8.60 25.26 8.89
C SER A 256 -10.13 25.27 9.04
N GLN A 257 -10.87 24.97 7.96
CA GLN A 257 -12.33 24.85 7.94
C GLN A 257 -12.76 23.40 7.62
N PRO A 258 -13.98 22.96 8.00
CA PRO A 258 -14.35 21.54 8.01
C PRO A 258 -14.57 20.92 6.62
N TYR A 259 -14.71 21.70 5.57
CA TYR A 259 -15.07 21.22 4.23
C TYR A 259 -13.85 20.87 3.35
N SER A 260 -12.63 21.19 3.78
CA SER A 260 -11.40 20.89 3.06
C SER A 260 -10.52 19.93 3.84
N ARG A 261 -9.94 18.95 3.14
CA ARG A 261 -8.92 18.02 3.65
C ARG A 261 -7.90 17.74 2.56
N ILE A 262 -7.19 18.79 2.13
CA ILE A 262 -6.19 18.73 1.08
C ILE A 262 -4.95 18.01 1.63
N HIS A 263 -4.45 17.01 0.90
CA HIS A 263 -3.21 16.31 1.24
C HIS A 263 -1.98 17.16 0.95
N ARG A 264 -0.81 16.67 1.36
CA ARG A 264 0.47 17.31 1.05
C ARG A 264 0.97 16.85 -0.30
N PRO A 265 1.60 17.75 -1.08
CA PRO A 265 2.27 17.36 -2.31
C PRO A 265 3.55 16.58 -2.02
N GLY A 266 4.11 15.94 -3.05
CA GLY A 266 5.38 15.24 -2.94
C GLY A 266 5.91 14.80 -4.31
N ILE A 267 7.18 14.38 -4.32
CA ILE A 267 7.89 13.99 -5.54
C ILE A 267 7.31 12.74 -6.22
N ALA A 268 6.65 11.87 -5.46
CA ALA A 268 6.04 10.65 -5.99
C ALA A 268 5.00 10.09 -5.03
N VAL A 269 4.14 9.21 -5.56
CA VAL A 269 3.17 8.40 -4.80
C VAL A 269 3.57 6.94 -4.95
N GLY A 270 4.05 6.34 -3.87
CA GLY A 270 4.51 4.95 -3.83
C GLY A 270 3.68 4.06 -2.90
N GLY A 271 4.14 2.81 -2.73
CA GLY A 271 3.48 1.79 -1.94
C GLY A 271 2.49 0.93 -2.74
N HIS A 272 1.98 -0.14 -2.12
CA HIS A 272 1.15 -1.13 -2.80
C HIS A 272 -0.30 -0.69 -3.07
N CYS A 273 -0.84 0.29 -2.34
CA CYS A 273 -2.27 0.62 -2.38
C CYS A 273 -2.57 1.78 -3.33
N ILE A 274 -1.99 2.97 -3.06
CA ILE A 274 -2.38 4.20 -3.75
C ILE A 274 -1.98 4.19 -5.24
N PRO A 275 -0.82 3.70 -5.67
CA PRO A 275 -0.50 3.62 -7.10
C PRO A 275 -1.28 2.54 -7.86
N VAL A 276 -1.85 1.55 -7.16
CA VAL A 276 -2.43 0.32 -7.75
C VAL A 276 -3.96 0.40 -7.84
N TYR A 277 -4.65 0.67 -6.72
CA TYR A 277 -6.10 0.53 -6.67
C TYR A 277 -6.87 1.53 -7.53
N PRO A 278 -6.45 2.79 -7.71
CA PRO A 278 -7.05 3.67 -8.71
C PRO A 278 -6.96 3.15 -10.15
N ARG A 279 -5.96 2.30 -10.47
CA ARG A 279 -5.87 1.63 -11.78
C ARG A 279 -6.92 0.54 -11.90
N MET A 280 -7.20 -0.22 -10.83
CA MET A 280 -8.32 -1.18 -10.79
C MET A 280 -9.67 -0.46 -10.97
N TYR A 281 -9.83 0.74 -10.37
CA TYR A 281 -11.01 1.57 -10.61
C TYR A 281 -11.12 2.01 -12.08
N LEU A 282 -10.02 2.51 -12.68
CA LEU A 282 -9.99 2.88 -14.10
C LEU A 282 -10.21 1.70 -15.04
N TRP A 283 -9.84 0.48 -14.63
CA TRP A 283 -10.15 -0.75 -15.39
C TRP A 283 -11.65 -1.04 -15.41
N ASN A 284 -12.36 -0.77 -14.32
CA ASN A 284 -13.83 -0.87 -14.25
C ASN A 284 -14.54 0.28 -14.98
N ASP A 285 -14.00 1.51 -14.88
CA ASP A 285 -14.61 2.74 -15.38
C ASP A 285 -13.61 3.50 -16.24
N SER A 286 -13.61 3.17 -17.54
CA SER A 286 -12.73 3.81 -18.52
C SER A 286 -13.03 5.31 -18.73
N ASP A 287 -14.19 5.79 -18.29
CA ASP A 287 -14.63 7.18 -18.44
C ASP A 287 -14.30 8.06 -17.23
N ALA A 288 -13.66 7.50 -16.19
CA ALA A 288 -13.27 8.21 -14.98
C ALA A 288 -12.12 9.23 -15.22
N THR A 289 -12.43 10.34 -15.87
CA THR A 289 -11.47 11.38 -16.29
C THR A 289 -10.73 12.01 -15.11
N VAL A 290 -11.42 12.32 -14.01
CA VAL A 290 -10.80 12.92 -12.79
C VAL A 290 -9.71 12.01 -12.22
N VAL A 291 -9.97 10.70 -12.16
CA VAL A 291 -9.00 9.73 -11.63
C VAL A 291 -7.79 9.60 -12.56
N ARG A 292 -8.04 9.55 -13.88
CA ARG A 292 -6.99 9.46 -14.90
C ARG A 292 -6.04 10.64 -14.84
N GLU A 293 -6.58 11.87 -14.80
CA GLU A 293 -5.79 13.09 -14.76
C GLU A 293 -5.01 13.24 -13.45
N ALA A 294 -5.60 12.85 -12.32
CA ALA A 294 -4.91 12.81 -11.04
C ALA A 294 -3.74 11.82 -11.06
N ARG A 295 -3.94 10.61 -11.60
CA ARG A 295 -2.87 9.63 -11.78
C ARG A 295 -1.75 10.13 -12.68
N ALA A 296 -2.09 10.78 -13.81
CA ALA A 296 -1.12 11.38 -14.72
C ALA A 296 -0.32 12.50 -14.01
N THR A 297 -1.00 13.34 -13.23
CA THR A 297 -0.35 14.39 -12.42
C THR A 297 0.63 13.78 -11.44
N ASN A 298 0.22 12.77 -10.65
CA ASN A 298 1.08 12.08 -9.69
C ASN A 298 2.27 11.40 -10.36
N ALA A 299 2.05 10.71 -11.47
CA ALA A 299 3.10 10.01 -12.22
C ALA A 299 4.16 10.95 -12.82
N SER A 300 3.80 12.19 -13.12
CA SER A 300 4.70 13.19 -13.71
C SER A 300 5.50 14.00 -12.68
N MET A 301 5.31 13.79 -11.37
CA MET A 301 6.03 14.54 -10.33
C MET A 301 7.54 14.24 -10.26
N PRO A 302 8.03 13.00 -10.46
CA PRO A 302 9.47 12.74 -10.54
C PRO A 302 10.17 13.53 -11.64
N GLU A 303 9.60 13.52 -12.85
CA GLU A 303 10.12 14.31 -13.99
C GLU A 303 10.04 15.83 -13.69
N TYR A 304 8.95 16.27 -13.03
CA TYR A 304 8.83 17.65 -12.60
C TYR A 304 9.96 18.05 -11.64
N ALA A 305 10.28 17.23 -10.64
CA ALA A 305 11.35 17.50 -9.68
C ALA A 305 12.73 17.58 -10.37
N VAL A 306 13.02 16.66 -11.29
CA VAL A 306 14.28 16.67 -12.06
C VAL A 306 14.34 17.89 -12.99
N ARG A 307 13.23 18.32 -13.57
CA ARG A 307 13.18 19.58 -14.34
C ARG A 307 13.48 20.79 -13.44
N ARG A 308 12.92 20.86 -12.24
CA ARG A 308 13.23 21.91 -11.26
C ARG A 308 14.73 21.95 -10.90
N LEU A 309 15.34 20.74 -10.77
CA LEU A 309 16.79 20.65 -10.62
C LEU A 309 17.52 21.29 -11.81
N ALA A 310 17.16 20.90 -13.03
CA ALA A 310 17.84 21.41 -14.24
C ALA A 310 17.65 22.91 -14.47
N GLU A 311 16.50 23.48 -14.08
CA GLU A 311 16.24 24.94 -14.17
C GLU A 311 17.26 25.76 -13.37
N VAL A 312 17.75 25.24 -12.24
CA VAL A 312 18.72 25.93 -11.37
C VAL A 312 20.15 25.46 -11.60
N TYR A 313 20.36 24.15 -11.78
CA TYR A 313 21.67 23.57 -11.98
C TYR A 313 22.27 23.89 -13.36
N GLY A 314 21.42 23.97 -14.37
CA GLY A 314 21.76 24.06 -15.79
C GLY A 314 21.83 22.68 -16.46
N ASP A 315 22.85 22.47 -17.32
CA ASP A 315 23.05 21.21 -18.02
C ASP A 315 23.46 20.11 -17.03
N LEU A 316 22.69 19.02 -17.02
CA LEU A 316 22.92 17.87 -16.15
C LEU A 316 23.83 16.80 -16.77
N THR A 317 24.30 16.98 -18.01
CA THR A 317 25.17 16.01 -18.71
C THR A 317 26.43 15.75 -17.90
N GLY A 318 26.66 14.48 -17.51
CA GLY A 318 27.79 14.06 -16.67
C GLY A 318 27.77 14.53 -15.22
N ALA A 319 26.69 15.19 -14.78
CA ALA A 319 26.54 15.62 -13.39
C ALA A 319 26.25 14.42 -12.48
N GLY A 320 27.06 14.22 -11.43
CA GLY A 320 26.76 13.27 -10.36
C GLY A 320 25.60 13.78 -9.51
N VAL A 321 24.49 13.03 -9.44
CA VAL A 321 23.30 13.41 -8.67
C VAL A 321 22.99 12.36 -7.60
N LEU A 322 23.05 12.78 -6.33
CA LEU A 322 22.71 11.94 -5.19
C LEU A 322 21.18 11.86 -5.03
N VAL A 323 20.60 10.67 -5.16
CA VAL A 323 19.17 10.42 -4.89
C VAL A 323 19.05 9.84 -3.47
N LEU A 324 18.47 10.62 -2.57
CA LEU A 324 18.27 10.28 -1.17
C LEU A 324 16.92 9.58 -0.98
N GLY A 325 16.97 8.26 -0.76
CA GLY A 325 15.83 7.37 -0.54
C GLY A 325 15.55 6.43 -1.71
N ALA A 326 15.72 5.13 -1.46
CA ALA A 326 15.24 4.05 -2.33
C ALA A 326 13.81 3.63 -1.96
N ALA A 327 13.47 3.68 -0.68
CA ALA A 327 12.15 3.36 -0.16
C ALA A 327 11.08 4.33 -0.69
N TYR A 328 9.82 3.89 -0.74
CA TYR A 328 8.73 4.76 -1.16
C TYR A 328 8.36 5.84 -0.12
N ARG A 329 8.75 5.65 1.15
CA ARG A 329 8.64 6.61 2.26
C ARG A 329 9.68 6.34 3.32
N GLY A 330 9.94 7.30 4.17
CA GLY A 330 10.88 7.16 5.30
C GLY A 330 10.46 6.10 6.33
N GLY A 331 11.47 5.50 6.98
CA GLY A 331 11.29 4.52 8.05
C GLY A 331 10.76 3.15 7.61
N VAL A 332 10.70 2.87 6.31
CA VAL A 332 10.20 1.59 5.78
C VAL A 332 11.14 1.05 4.72
N LYS A 333 11.58 -0.21 4.87
CA LYS A 333 12.40 -0.91 3.87
C LYS A 333 11.50 -1.55 2.80
N GLU A 334 10.94 -0.72 1.91
CA GLU A 334 10.03 -1.17 0.86
C GLU A 334 10.10 -0.25 -0.36
N THR A 335 10.33 -0.83 -1.55
CA THR A 335 10.49 -0.09 -2.82
C THR A 335 9.30 -0.21 -3.76
N ALA A 336 8.19 -0.81 -3.33
CA ALA A 336 7.02 -0.98 -4.18
C ALA A 336 6.53 0.38 -4.71
N PHE A 337 6.54 0.52 -6.03
CA PHE A 337 6.18 1.76 -6.73
C PHE A 337 6.92 3.01 -6.21
N SER A 338 8.13 2.84 -5.67
CA SER A 338 8.92 3.97 -5.19
C SER A 338 9.24 4.95 -6.30
N GLY A 339 9.21 6.23 -5.96
CA GLY A 339 9.63 7.33 -6.84
C GLY A 339 11.10 7.29 -7.23
N VAL A 340 11.94 6.49 -6.56
CA VAL A 340 13.36 6.36 -6.90
C VAL A 340 13.56 5.93 -8.35
N PHE A 341 12.76 4.96 -8.83
CA PHE A 341 12.89 4.45 -10.20
C PHE A 341 12.63 5.52 -11.26
N PRO A 342 11.47 6.22 -11.27
CA PRO A 342 11.26 7.29 -12.25
C PRO A 342 12.15 8.52 -12.04
N VAL A 343 12.63 8.80 -10.83
CA VAL A 343 13.62 9.86 -10.60
C VAL A 343 14.97 9.51 -11.26
N VAL A 344 15.46 8.29 -11.03
CA VAL A 344 16.71 7.79 -11.65
C VAL A 344 16.60 7.81 -13.18
N GLU A 345 15.47 7.38 -13.73
CA GLU A 345 15.20 7.40 -15.18
C GLU A 345 15.17 8.84 -15.73
N ALA A 346 14.48 9.75 -15.05
CA ALA A 346 14.41 11.15 -15.45
C ALA A 346 15.78 11.86 -15.42
N LEU A 347 16.63 11.50 -14.45
CA LEU A 347 18.02 12.00 -14.39
C LEU A 347 18.86 11.44 -15.55
N ARG A 348 18.81 10.13 -15.80
CA ARG A 348 19.52 9.48 -16.92
C ARG A 348 19.10 10.04 -18.26
N SER A 349 17.82 10.29 -18.47
CA SER A 349 17.31 10.86 -19.74
C SER A 349 17.86 12.26 -20.03
N ARG A 350 18.39 12.96 -19.00
CA ARG A 350 19.07 14.27 -19.10
C ARG A 350 20.59 14.15 -19.07
N GLY A 351 21.13 12.94 -19.21
CA GLY A 351 22.57 12.69 -19.23
C GLY A 351 23.27 12.75 -17.87
N ALA A 352 22.51 12.83 -16.76
CA ALA A 352 23.08 12.82 -15.41
C ALA A 352 23.52 11.41 -14.99
N GLU A 353 24.41 11.34 -14.03
CA GLU A 353 24.85 10.13 -13.35
C GLU A 353 24.23 10.03 -11.96
N PRO A 354 23.05 9.36 -11.82
CA PRO A 354 22.41 9.21 -10.52
C PRO A 354 23.12 8.19 -9.63
N TYR A 355 23.20 8.47 -8.34
CA TYR A 355 23.67 7.57 -7.29
C TYR A 355 22.65 7.53 -6.16
N VAL A 356 22.21 6.34 -5.73
CA VAL A 356 21.15 6.17 -4.73
C VAL A 356 21.75 5.85 -3.37
N SER A 357 21.26 6.53 -2.34
CA SER A 357 21.58 6.24 -0.94
C SER A 357 20.28 6.12 -0.13
N ASP A 358 20.21 5.11 0.73
CA ASP A 358 19.08 4.89 1.63
C ASP A 358 19.57 4.25 2.94
N PRO A 359 19.18 4.75 4.12
CA PRO A 359 19.69 4.26 5.39
C PRO A 359 19.29 2.81 5.71
N LEU A 360 18.25 2.30 5.04
CA LEU A 360 17.73 0.95 5.26
C LEU A 360 18.25 -0.08 4.25
N TYR A 361 18.97 0.36 3.20
CA TYR A 361 19.47 -0.51 2.13
C TYR A 361 20.98 -0.48 2.03
N ARG A 362 21.58 -1.65 1.89
CA ARG A 362 23.01 -1.79 1.56
C ARG A 362 23.23 -1.61 0.06
N ALA A 363 24.48 -1.35 -0.34
CA ALA A 363 24.85 -1.14 -1.73
C ALA A 363 24.56 -2.38 -2.63
N ASP A 364 24.76 -3.59 -2.10
CA ASP A 364 24.42 -4.84 -2.81
C ASP A 364 22.91 -5.01 -3.03
N GLU A 365 22.10 -4.63 -2.05
CA GLU A 365 20.65 -4.66 -2.16
C GLU A 365 20.13 -3.64 -3.19
N LEU A 366 20.68 -2.42 -3.19
CA LEU A 366 20.36 -1.40 -4.20
C LEU A 366 20.74 -1.87 -5.61
N SER A 367 21.92 -2.47 -5.76
CA SER A 367 22.37 -3.04 -7.04
C SER A 367 21.45 -4.16 -7.54
N ALA A 368 20.98 -5.03 -6.64
CA ALA A 368 20.03 -6.09 -6.96
C ALA A 368 18.68 -5.55 -7.44
N LEU A 369 18.29 -4.33 -7.01
CA LEU A 369 17.11 -3.61 -7.47
C LEU A 369 17.33 -2.85 -8.79
N GLY A 370 18.54 -2.91 -9.39
CA GLY A 370 18.91 -2.14 -10.59
C GLY A 370 19.20 -0.66 -10.32
N LEU A 371 19.35 -0.28 -9.06
CA LEU A 371 19.67 1.08 -8.65
C LEU A 371 21.19 1.24 -8.47
N PRO A 372 21.80 2.33 -8.99
CA PRO A 372 23.24 2.57 -8.81
C PRO A 372 23.51 3.08 -7.39
N PRO A 373 24.21 2.31 -6.53
CA PRO A 373 24.44 2.73 -5.16
C PRO A 373 25.48 3.86 -5.08
N HIS A 374 25.30 4.77 -4.14
CA HIS A 374 26.34 5.75 -3.78
C HIS A 374 27.43 5.07 -2.96
N ASN A 375 28.64 4.96 -3.53
CA ASN A 375 29.82 4.36 -2.92
C ASN A 375 30.99 5.40 -2.84
N GLY A 376 30.67 6.65 -2.47
CA GLY A 376 31.67 7.72 -2.35
C GLY A 376 31.93 8.49 -3.65
N GLN A 377 31.09 8.31 -4.69
CA GLN A 377 31.19 9.13 -5.89
C GLN A 377 30.86 10.58 -5.57
N THR A 378 31.49 11.48 -6.31
CA THR A 378 31.21 12.92 -6.18
C THR A 378 29.82 13.25 -6.69
N ALA A 379 29.00 13.83 -5.83
CA ALA A 379 27.71 14.38 -6.20
C ALA A 379 27.79 15.91 -6.22
N THR A 380 27.27 16.52 -7.29
CA THR A 380 27.20 17.99 -7.46
C THR A 380 25.77 18.52 -7.32
N ALA A 381 24.78 17.62 -7.24
CA ALA A 381 23.39 17.90 -6.94
C ALA A 381 22.78 16.76 -6.11
N ALA A 382 21.65 17.03 -5.46
CA ALA A 382 20.91 16.01 -4.71
C ALA A 382 19.40 16.13 -4.95
N VAL A 383 18.71 14.99 -4.88
CA VAL A 383 17.24 14.88 -4.93
C VAL A 383 16.77 14.04 -3.73
N VAL A 384 15.94 14.62 -2.87
CA VAL A 384 15.35 13.91 -1.73
C VAL A 384 14.03 13.29 -2.15
N GLN A 385 14.04 11.95 -2.23
CA GLN A 385 12.91 11.17 -2.74
C GLN A 385 12.08 10.56 -1.60
N ALA A 386 12.71 10.12 -0.50
CA ALA A 386 12.04 9.60 0.69
C ALA A 386 12.30 10.49 1.91
N ASP A 387 11.38 10.46 2.88
CA ASP A 387 11.41 11.29 4.08
C ASP A 387 12.01 10.55 5.29
N HIS A 388 13.19 9.93 5.12
CA HIS A 388 13.90 9.34 6.27
C HIS A 388 14.34 10.43 7.24
N GLY A 389 14.11 10.18 8.55
CA GLY A 389 14.41 11.16 9.60
C GLY A 389 15.85 11.64 9.61
N GLU A 390 16.77 10.76 9.25
CA GLU A 390 18.21 10.99 9.17
C GLU A 390 18.59 12.08 8.15
N TYR A 391 17.75 12.31 7.15
CA TYR A 391 18.04 13.32 6.11
C TYR A 391 17.93 14.77 6.61
N ARG A 392 17.33 15.00 7.77
CA ARG A 392 17.36 16.31 8.46
C ARG A 392 18.75 16.71 8.88
N GLU A 393 19.62 15.73 9.12
CA GLU A 393 20.98 15.94 9.60
C GLU A 393 22.01 16.02 8.46
N LEU A 394 21.58 15.78 7.20
CA LEU A 394 22.47 15.88 6.04
C LEU A 394 22.71 17.35 5.64
N GLY A 395 23.90 17.61 5.11
CA GLY A 395 24.27 18.96 4.69
C GLY A 395 25.58 19.02 3.91
N SER A 396 26.06 20.23 3.69
CA SER A 396 27.28 20.53 2.93
C SER A 396 28.56 20.04 3.62
N ASP A 397 28.52 19.71 4.89
CA ASP A 397 29.63 19.07 5.61
C ASP A 397 29.90 17.64 5.11
N GLN A 398 28.84 16.89 4.78
CA GLN A 398 28.97 15.54 4.20
C GLN A 398 29.05 15.57 2.66
N PHE A 399 28.44 16.57 2.02
CA PHE A 399 28.37 16.70 0.56
C PHE A 399 28.82 18.09 0.08
N PRO A 400 30.10 18.44 0.25
CA PRO A 400 30.60 19.82 0.04
C PRO A 400 30.55 20.29 -1.42
N GLN A 401 30.36 19.38 -2.37
CA GLN A 401 30.31 19.73 -3.81
C GLN A 401 28.87 19.85 -4.32
N VAL A 402 27.86 19.53 -3.51
CA VAL A 402 26.45 19.71 -3.89
C VAL A 402 26.14 21.21 -3.93
N ARG A 403 25.68 21.68 -5.09
CA ARG A 403 25.32 23.06 -5.34
C ARG A 403 23.81 23.30 -5.40
N VAL A 404 23.04 22.24 -5.68
CA VAL A 404 21.57 22.32 -5.76
C VAL A 404 21.00 21.07 -5.10
N VAL A 405 20.00 21.26 -4.25
CA VAL A 405 19.22 20.20 -3.63
C VAL A 405 17.75 20.38 -4.02
N VAL A 406 17.10 19.35 -4.56
CA VAL A 406 15.64 19.32 -4.71
C VAL A 406 15.06 18.49 -3.59
N ASP A 407 14.37 19.12 -2.67
CA ASP A 407 13.66 18.44 -1.59
C ASP A 407 12.21 18.15 -2.01
N GLY A 408 11.99 16.90 -2.42
CA GLY A 408 10.67 16.41 -2.83
C GLY A 408 9.77 16.00 -1.67
N ARG A 409 10.23 16.12 -0.43
CA ARG A 409 9.56 15.64 0.79
C ARG A 409 9.47 16.68 1.92
N ARG A 410 10.06 17.83 1.73
CA ARG A 410 10.13 18.91 2.74
C ARG A 410 10.71 18.41 4.07
N ILE A 411 11.82 17.64 3.99
CA ILE A 411 12.47 17.01 5.14
C ILE A 411 13.83 17.64 5.48
N THR A 412 14.51 18.28 4.51
CA THR A 412 15.83 18.86 4.71
C THR A 412 15.77 20.14 5.54
N ASP A 413 16.86 20.42 6.26
CA ASP A 413 17.11 21.72 6.86
C ASP A 413 17.97 22.57 5.89
N PRO A 414 17.45 23.62 5.26
CA PRO A 414 18.21 24.44 4.31
C PRO A 414 19.47 25.07 4.91
N ASP A 415 19.50 25.36 6.22
CA ASP A 415 20.65 25.99 6.88
C ASP A 415 21.87 25.05 6.92
N ARG A 416 21.65 23.72 6.86
CA ARG A 416 22.71 22.73 6.76
C ARG A 416 23.34 22.61 5.37
N TRP A 417 22.67 23.10 4.34
CA TRP A 417 23.14 23.09 2.95
C TRP A 417 23.79 24.42 2.56
N ALA A 418 24.64 24.95 3.45
CA ALA A 418 25.34 26.22 3.22
C ALA A 418 26.13 26.19 1.90
N GLY A 419 25.85 27.16 1.00
CA GLY A 419 26.44 27.24 -0.33
C GLY A 419 25.73 26.47 -1.43
N ALA A 420 24.71 25.67 -1.10
CA ALA A 420 23.82 25.05 -2.06
C ALA A 420 22.46 25.76 -2.13
N GLU A 421 21.84 25.79 -3.29
CA GLU A 421 20.44 26.21 -3.43
C GLU A 421 19.51 25.05 -3.11
N VAL A 422 18.63 25.22 -2.11
CA VAL A 422 17.64 24.21 -1.73
C VAL A 422 16.29 24.60 -2.32
N ILE A 423 15.77 23.75 -3.20
CA ILE A 423 14.47 23.88 -3.85
C ILE A 423 13.51 22.89 -3.17
N VAL A 424 12.56 23.41 -2.42
CA VAL A 424 11.48 22.60 -1.85
C VAL A 424 10.29 22.65 -2.81
N LEU A 425 9.76 21.49 -3.23
CA LEU A 425 8.61 21.47 -4.15
C LEU A 425 7.39 22.14 -3.53
N GLY A 426 6.81 23.10 -4.25
CA GLY A 426 5.68 23.90 -3.81
C GLY A 426 6.04 25.01 -2.82
N ALA A 427 7.32 25.40 -2.73
CA ALA A 427 7.76 26.53 -1.91
C ALA A 427 8.55 27.55 -2.73
N PRO A 428 8.60 28.83 -2.31
CA PRO A 428 9.38 29.85 -2.98
C PRO A 428 10.86 29.44 -3.04
N SER A 429 11.47 29.52 -4.23
CA SER A 429 12.92 29.39 -4.33
C SER A 429 13.59 30.63 -3.71
N PRO A 430 14.71 30.47 -2.97
CA PRO A 430 15.48 31.59 -2.43
C PRO A 430 15.90 32.62 -3.49
N THR A 431 16.11 32.16 -4.73
CA THR A 431 16.44 33.07 -5.87
C THR A 431 15.24 33.87 -6.34
N ALA A 432 14.01 33.41 -6.22
CA ALA A 432 12.81 34.14 -6.60
C ALA A 432 12.49 35.35 -5.67
N GLN A 433 13.03 35.34 -4.45
CA GLN A 433 12.86 36.45 -3.48
C GLN A 433 13.85 37.59 -3.67
N ARG A 434 14.83 37.45 -4.58
CA ARG A 434 15.86 38.46 -4.86
C ARG A 434 15.63 39.24 -6.15
N ALA A 435 14.60 38.95 -6.89
CA ALA A 435 14.14 39.64 -8.10
C ALA A 435 12.86 40.44 -7.80
#